data_f9bc4ed6e12b2c4574d73d7a41207167
#
_entry.id   f9bc4ed6e12b2c4574d73d7a41207167
#
_cell.length_a   1.000
_cell.length_b   1.000
_cell.length_c   1.000
_cell.angle_alpha   90.00
_cell.angle_beta   90.00
_cell.angle_gamma   90.00
#
_symmetry.space_group_name_H-M   'P 1'
#
loop_
_entity.id
_entity.type
_entity.pdbx_description
1 polymer ?
#
loop_
_entity_poly.entity_id
_entity_poly.type
_entity_poly.pdbx_seq_one_letter_code
_entity_poly.pdbx_strand_id
1 'polypeptide(L)'
;MKYHKYIIASVAVCSCLTLKGQGETSNSQFSIFNSQIERIEKNNTTLIALRTEAEARKLENRTGITLADPEVGYKHMWEGGEESGNLSELTVTQSIDLATVMGQRTRVAREQNLLIDEEYRMARMEILLEAQLTLVDLAYYNALAAELDRRLGHARRVVEAEHTRLESGDTDALSHNNVLLSLSALEAEEARIEMERNVLIARLTALNGGVTLDNLESLDALENLESLDNLDFSSWYAEAEAHLPQLAQARQLSEVRSGELDLVKASHLPSLSATYINERHTVGTRSQGVAVGVSIPLWANKNRVRSARTALQAAEAQQTDVELQLRSAFEQEFTRVKGLHHTAMLYRRALDEANNTALLEKAMDEGFISVLEYLQGIELYYDYLDRSLSADRDYHRALATLEAWKL
;
A
#
# COMPACT_ATOMS: atom_id res chain seq x y z
N MET A 1 -41.88 -11.24 -30.11
CA MET A 1 -41.58 -9.79 -30.08
C MET A 1 -40.18 -9.61 -29.44
N LYS A 2 -39.29 -9.01 -30.22
CA LYS A 2 -37.86 -8.88 -29.98
C LYS A 2 -37.59 -7.79 -28.95
N TYR A 3 -36.72 -8.04 -27.96
CA TYR A 3 -36.07 -6.98 -27.19
C TYR A 3 -34.55 -7.02 -27.44
N HIS A 4 -34.06 -5.90 -27.93
CA HIS A 4 -32.67 -5.61 -28.29
C HIS A 4 -31.79 -5.45 -27.05
N LYS A 5 -30.65 -6.12 -27.11
CA LYS A 5 -29.49 -5.87 -26.24
C LYS A 5 -28.76 -4.64 -26.76
N TYR A 6 -28.53 -3.64 -25.92
CA TYR A 6 -27.54 -2.59 -26.15
C TYR A 6 -26.29 -2.90 -25.35
N ILE A 7 -25.23 -3.27 -26.07
CA ILE A 7 -23.89 -3.31 -25.61
C ILE A 7 -23.32 -1.91 -25.83
N ILE A 8 -22.97 -1.19 -24.76
CA ILE A 8 -22.21 0.05 -24.86
C ILE A 8 -20.73 -0.34 -24.67
N ALA A 9 -20.00 -0.34 -25.76
CA ALA A 9 -18.54 -0.44 -25.77
C ALA A 9 -17.97 0.96 -25.53
N SER A 10 -17.34 1.17 -24.38
CA SER A 10 -16.52 2.36 -24.12
C SER A 10 -15.17 2.19 -24.78
N VAL A 11 -14.96 2.90 -25.88
CA VAL A 11 -13.67 3.03 -26.54
C VAL A 11 -12.88 4.12 -25.81
N ALA A 12 -11.88 3.72 -25.05
CA ALA A 12 -10.87 4.64 -24.53
C ALA A 12 -9.95 5.05 -25.68
N VAL A 13 -10.07 6.29 -26.12
CA VAL A 13 -9.14 6.89 -27.09
C VAL A 13 -7.89 7.33 -26.33
N CYS A 14 -6.85 6.51 -26.43
CA CYS A 14 -5.50 6.86 -26.00
C CYS A 14 -4.87 7.73 -27.11
N SER A 15 -4.80 9.04 -26.91
CA SER A 15 -4.10 9.96 -27.83
C SER A 15 -2.60 9.88 -27.57
N CYS A 16 -1.93 8.99 -28.32
CA CYS A 16 -0.47 9.00 -28.43
C CYS A 16 0.00 10.23 -29.20
N LEU A 17 0.56 11.21 -28.51
CA LEU A 17 1.44 12.22 -29.09
C LEU A 17 2.83 11.61 -29.28
N THR A 18 3.16 11.29 -30.52
CA THR A 18 4.48 10.79 -30.94
C THR A 18 5.48 11.94 -30.96
N LEU A 19 6.34 12.05 -29.95
CA LEU A 19 7.63 12.72 -30.05
C LEU A 19 8.68 11.66 -30.41
N LYS A 20 9.15 11.70 -31.64
CA LYS A 20 10.27 10.91 -32.13
C LYS A 20 11.58 11.55 -31.66
N GLY A 21 12.40 10.75 -30.95
CA GLY A 21 13.82 11.02 -30.82
C GLY A 21 14.33 10.79 -29.38
N GLN A 22 15.04 9.68 -29.15
CA GLN A 22 15.73 9.28 -27.92
C GLN A 22 14.80 8.76 -26.79
N GLY A 23 14.30 7.54 -26.91
CA GLY A 23 13.35 7.03 -25.91
C GLY A 23 13.14 5.51 -25.89
N GLU A 24 13.93 4.69 -26.56
CA GLU A 24 13.66 3.23 -26.54
C GLU A 24 14.11 2.54 -25.23
N THR A 25 15.14 3.03 -24.56
CA THR A 25 15.64 2.46 -23.29
C THR A 25 14.78 2.84 -22.10
N SER A 26 14.36 4.10 -22.01
CA SER A 26 13.51 4.63 -20.92
C SER A 26 12.13 3.95 -20.83
N ASN A 27 11.52 3.65 -21.97
CA ASN A 27 10.19 3.02 -22.02
C ASN A 27 10.24 1.53 -21.62
N SER A 28 11.39 0.85 -21.82
CA SER A 28 11.57 -0.54 -21.45
C SER A 28 11.76 -0.73 -19.93
N GLN A 29 12.46 0.16 -19.25
CA GLN A 29 12.73 0.09 -17.81
C GLN A 29 11.46 0.37 -16.99
N PHE A 30 10.68 1.39 -17.36
CA PHE A 30 9.38 1.66 -16.73
C PHE A 30 8.42 0.47 -16.89
N SER A 31 8.50 -0.23 -18.02
CA SER A 31 7.71 -1.44 -18.25
C SER A 31 8.17 -2.61 -17.36
N ILE A 32 9.47 -2.73 -17.07
CA ILE A 32 9.99 -3.76 -16.16
C ILE A 32 9.52 -3.50 -14.72
N PHE A 33 9.64 -2.26 -14.21
CA PHE A 33 9.15 -1.91 -12.88
C PHE A 33 7.66 -2.24 -12.72
N ASN A 34 6.82 -1.77 -13.64
CA ASN A 34 5.38 -2.02 -13.58
C ASN A 34 5.06 -3.51 -13.65
N SER A 35 5.75 -4.28 -14.49
CA SER A 35 5.53 -5.72 -14.59
C SER A 35 5.91 -6.47 -13.30
N GLN A 36 6.94 -6.03 -12.57
CA GLN A 36 7.30 -6.61 -11.28
C GLN A 36 6.27 -6.27 -10.20
N ILE A 37 5.77 -5.03 -10.16
CA ILE A 37 4.72 -4.62 -9.22
C ILE A 37 3.43 -5.42 -9.46
N GLU A 38 2.99 -5.58 -10.71
CA GLU A 38 1.82 -6.40 -11.05
C GLU A 38 1.99 -7.87 -10.64
N ARG A 39 3.19 -8.44 -10.79
CA ARG A 39 3.48 -9.81 -10.32
C ARG A 39 3.41 -9.93 -8.80
N ILE A 40 3.99 -8.96 -8.08
CA ILE A 40 3.93 -8.89 -6.63
C ILE A 40 2.47 -8.76 -6.18
N GLU A 41 1.69 -7.86 -6.77
CA GLU A 41 0.27 -7.71 -6.45
C GLU A 41 -0.51 -9.03 -6.56
N LYS A 42 -0.23 -9.78 -7.61
CA LYS A 42 -0.91 -11.07 -7.88
C LYS A 42 -0.51 -12.18 -6.93
N ASN A 43 0.77 -12.22 -6.52
CA ASN A 43 1.35 -13.33 -5.78
C ASN A 43 1.48 -13.06 -4.27
N ASN A 44 1.32 -11.82 -3.84
CA ASN A 44 1.52 -11.43 -2.45
C ASN A 44 0.52 -12.12 -1.52
N THR A 45 1.03 -12.96 -0.63
CA THR A 45 0.20 -13.77 0.28
C THR A 45 -0.57 -12.92 1.29
N THR A 46 -0.02 -11.76 1.70
CA THR A 46 -0.69 -10.83 2.60
C THR A 46 -1.89 -10.18 1.91
N LEU A 47 -1.76 -9.76 0.64
CA LEU A 47 -2.89 -9.23 -0.13
C LEU A 47 -3.98 -10.27 -0.36
N ILE A 48 -3.61 -11.52 -0.62
CA ILE A 48 -4.57 -12.63 -0.76
C ILE A 48 -5.32 -12.86 0.55
N ALA A 49 -4.61 -12.85 1.69
CA ALA A 49 -5.20 -13.01 3.01
C ALA A 49 -6.15 -11.86 3.35
N LEU A 50 -5.72 -10.60 3.16
CA LEU A 50 -6.52 -9.39 3.42
C LEU A 50 -7.78 -9.35 2.55
N ARG A 51 -7.68 -9.75 1.28
CA ARG A 51 -8.83 -9.84 0.37
C ARG A 51 -9.86 -10.86 0.86
N THR A 52 -9.38 -12.03 1.28
CA THR A 52 -10.25 -13.09 1.78
C THR A 52 -10.91 -12.68 3.12
N GLU A 53 -10.16 -12.00 4.00
CA GLU A 53 -10.67 -11.44 5.24
C GLU A 53 -11.75 -10.36 4.97
N ALA A 54 -11.48 -9.46 4.02
CA ALA A 54 -12.46 -8.45 3.60
C ALA A 54 -13.77 -9.09 3.10
N GLU A 55 -13.69 -10.15 2.31
CA GLU A 55 -14.86 -10.91 1.86
C GLU A 55 -15.61 -11.56 3.03
N ALA A 56 -14.89 -12.15 3.98
CA ALA A 56 -15.49 -12.74 5.19
C ALA A 56 -16.23 -11.69 6.02
N ARG A 57 -15.61 -10.54 6.30
CA ARG A 57 -16.23 -9.41 7.04
C ARG A 57 -17.46 -8.84 6.30
N LYS A 58 -17.43 -8.77 4.96
CA LYS A 58 -18.60 -8.36 4.16
C LYS A 58 -19.76 -9.34 4.24
N LEU A 59 -19.47 -10.64 4.33
CA LEU A 59 -20.49 -11.67 4.55
C LEU A 59 -21.05 -11.58 5.97
N GLU A 60 -20.22 -11.33 6.97
CA GLU A 60 -20.63 -11.14 8.35
C GLU A 60 -21.59 -9.95 8.47
N ASN A 61 -21.32 -8.82 7.83
CA ASN A 61 -22.21 -7.65 7.79
C ASN A 61 -23.59 -7.97 7.23
N ARG A 62 -23.74 -9.05 6.47
CA ARG A 62 -25.04 -9.50 5.93
C ARG A 62 -25.82 -10.42 6.88
N THR A 63 -25.20 -10.96 7.92
CA THR A 63 -25.88 -11.92 8.82
C THR A 63 -26.97 -11.27 9.67
N GLY A 64 -26.85 -9.99 10.02
CA GLY A 64 -27.79 -9.28 10.86
C GLY A 64 -28.94 -8.53 10.14
N ILE A 65 -29.06 -8.67 8.80
CA ILE A 65 -30.05 -7.95 7.99
C ILE A 65 -31.30 -8.78 7.64
N THR A 66 -31.33 -10.04 8.02
CA THR A 66 -32.48 -10.94 7.83
C THR A 66 -33.46 -10.83 8.99
N LEU A 67 -34.67 -11.38 8.80
CA LEU A 67 -35.60 -11.58 9.91
C LEU A 67 -34.97 -12.47 10.97
N ALA A 68 -35.30 -12.23 12.24
CA ALA A 68 -34.90 -13.14 13.31
C ALA A 68 -35.45 -14.55 13.04
N ASP A 69 -34.73 -15.55 13.49
CA ASP A 69 -35.19 -16.93 13.35
C ASP A 69 -36.49 -17.17 14.13
N PRO A 70 -37.39 -18.03 13.63
CA PRO A 70 -38.57 -18.41 14.36
C PRO A 70 -38.21 -19.20 15.62
N GLU A 71 -38.75 -18.80 16.74
CA GLU A 71 -38.59 -19.49 18.03
C GLU A 71 -39.66 -20.55 18.17
N VAL A 72 -39.27 -21.81 18.39
CA VAL A 72 -40.17 -22.91 18.61
C VAL A 72 -40.10 -23.33 20.09
N GLY A 73 -41.20 -23.14 20.82
CA GLY A 73 -41.31 -23.52 22.21
C GLY A 73 -42.25 -24.73 22.38
N TYR A 74 -41.86 -25.68 23.19
CA TYR A 74 -42.73 -26.75 23.66
C TYR A 74 -42.82 -26.74 25.17
N LYS A 75 -44.03 -26.70 25.68
CA LYS A 75 -44.34 -26.68 27.12
C LYS A 75 -45.23 -27.85 27.43
N HIS A 76 -44.91 -28.64 28.48
CA HIS A 76 -45.75 -29.70 29.02
C HIS A 76 -45.96 -29.43 30.51
N MET A 77 -47.22 -29.39 30.91
CA MET A 77 -47.59 -29.18 32.31
C MET A 77 -48.39 -30.41 32.81
N TRP A 78 -47.96 -30.91 33.95
CA TRP A 78 -48.63 -31.96 34.66
C TRP A 78 -49.56 -31.32 35.70
N GLU A 79 -50.84 -31.54 35.58
CA GLU A 79 -51.82 -31.08 36.56
C GLU A 79 -52.14 -32.21 37.54
N GLY A 80 -52.07 -31.94 38.85
CA GLY A 80 -52.35 -32.87 39.91
C GLY A 80 -53.78 -32.71 40.41
N GLY A 81 -54.67 -33.66 40.04
CA GLY A 81 -56.08 -33.72 40.51
C GLY A 81 -56.88 -34.77 39.74
N GLU A 82 -57.93 -35.34 40.32
CA GLU A 82 -58.70 -36.48 39.72
C GLU A 82 -59.47 -36.07 38.43
N GLU A 83 -59.64 -34.76 38.12
CA GLU A 83 -60.30 -34.27 36.89
C GLU A 83 -59.46 -33.39 36.00
N SER A 84 -58.18 -33.19 36.35
CA SER A 84 -57.26 -32.35 35.56
C SER A 84 -56.39 -33.16 34.63
N GLY A 85 -56.38 -32.80 33.35
CA GLY A 85 -55.56 -33.46 32.34
C GLY A 85 -54.26 -32.69 32.09
N ASN A 86 -53.19 -33.39 31.72
CA ASN A 86 -51.92 -32.73 31.31
C ASN A 86 -52.16 -31.78 30.12
N LEU A 87 -51.53 -30.65 30.16
CA LEU A 87 -51.50 -29.65 29.08
C LEU A 87 -50.19 -29.75 28.30
N SER A 88 -50.27 -29.92 26.98
CA SER A 88 -49.14 -29.78 26.06
C SER A 88 -49.40 -28.57 25.16
N GLU A 89 -48.45 -27.66 25.10
CA GLU A 89 -48.51 -26.43 24.30
C GLU A 89 -47.30 -26.39 23.35
N LEU A 90 -47.55 -26.19 22.07
CA LEU A 90 -46.54 -25.93 21.05
C LEU A 90 -46.74 -24.49 20.58
N THR A 91 -45.71 -23.69 20.70
CA THR A 91 -45.67 -22.29 20.21
C THR A 91 -44.65 -22.13 19.11
N VAL A 92 -44.99 -21.34 18.09
CA VAL A 92 -44.03 -20.88 17.06
C VAL A 92 -44.16 -19.38 17.00
N THR A 93 -43.09 -18.69 17.40
CA THR A 93 -43.05 -17.22 17.47
C THR A 93 -42.11 -16.66 16.43
N GLN A 94 -42.57 -15.76 15.58
CA GLN A 94 -41.78 -14.98 14.65
C GLN A 94 -41.74 -13.52 15.12
N SER A 95 -40.53 -13.01 15.41
CA SER A 95 -40.28 -11.60 15.64
C SER A 95 -40.11 -10.87 14.33
N ILE A 96 -40.74 -9.71 14.19
CA ILE A 96 -40.73 -8.90 12.95
C ILE A 96 -40.31 -7.49 13.34
N ASP A 97 -39.10 -7.08 12.94
CA ASP A 97 -38.70 -5.70 13.02
C ASP A 97 -39.43 -4.87 11.95
N LEU A 98 -39.74 -3.62 12.26
CA LEU A 98 -40.35 -2.73 11.28
C LEU A 98 -39.44 -2.55 10.07
N ALA A 99 -40.03 -2.43 8.89
CA ALA A 99 -39.30 -2.30 7.63
C ALA A 99 -38.26 -1.15 7.62
N THR A 100 -38.52 -0.09 8.38
CA THR A 100 -37.59 1.03 8.60
C THR A 100 -36.30 0.58 9.31
N VAL A 101 -36.40 -0.27 10.35
CA VAL A 101 -35.22 -0.79 11.07
C VAL A 101 -34.41 -1.70 10.17
N MET A 102 -35.05 -2.60 9.44
CA MET A 102 -34.37 -3.48 8.48
C MET A 102 -33.71 -2.68 7.34
N GLY A 103 -34.37 -1.64 6.83
CA GLY A 103 -33.79 -0.73 5.84
C GLY A 103 -32.53 -0.04 6.34
N GLN A 104 -32.52 0.43 7.60
CA GLN A 104 -31.36 1.07 8.21
C GLN A 104 -30.23 0.06 8.47
N ARG A 105 -30.53 -1.17 8.93
CA ARG A 105 -29.51 -2.24 9.05
C ARG A 105 -28.84 -2.54 7.71
N THR A 106 -29.62 -2.66 6.64
CA THR A 106 -29.12 -2.89 5.30
C THR A 106 -28.23 -1.73 4.82
N ARG A 107 -28.61 -0.49 5.11
CA ARG A 107 -27.80 0.70 4.81
C ARG A 107 -26.48 0.66 5.56
N VAL A 108 -26.49 0.45 6.88
CA VAL A 108 -25.26 0.37 7.69
C VAL A 108 -24.35 -0.74 7.19
N ALA A 109 -24.87 -1.93 6.92
CA ALA A 109 -24.09 -3.05 6.37
C ALA A 109 -23.43 -2.71 5.01
N ARG A 110 -24.14 -1.96 4.17
CA ARG A 110 -23.57 -1.49 2.89
C ARG A 110 -22.44 -0.48 3.11
N GLU A 111 -22.63 0.52 3.99
CA GLU A 111 -21.59 1.51 4.30
C GLU A 111 -20.37 0.85 4.97
N GLN A 112 -20.58 -0.14 5.84
CA GLN A 112 -19.50 -0.94 6.43
C GLN A 112 -18.74 -1.75 5.37
N ASN A 113 -19.44 -2.31 4.39
CA ASN A 113 -18.79 -3.01 3.29
C ASN A 113 -17.92 -2.09 2.43
N LEU A 114 -18.37 -0.85 2.18
CA LEU A 114 -17.56 0.15 1.48
C LEU A 114 -16.33 0.56 2.32
N LEU A 115 -16.47 0.68 3.64
CA LEU A 115 -15.34 0.94 4.53
C LEU A 115 -14.29 -0.17 4.46
N ILE A 116 -14.71 -1.44 4.44
CA ILE A 116 -13.82 -2.59 4.28
C ILE A 116 -13.08 -2.53 2.93
N ASP A 117 -13.74 -2.08 1.86
CA ASP A 117 -13.08 -1.90 0.56
C ASP A 117 -11.99 -0.82 0.61
N GLU A 118 -12.23 0.30 1.30
CA GLU A 118 -11.23 1.35 1.45
C GLU A 118 -10.06 0.92 2.34
N GLU A 119 -10.33 0.14 3.41
CA GLU A 119 -9.29 -0.47 4.24
C GLU A 119 -8.37 -1.40 3.41
N TYR A 120 -8.96 -2.22 2.55
CA TYR A 120 -8.20 -3.08 1.64
C TYR A 120 -7.38 -2.28 0.63
N ARG A 121 -7.94 -1.21 0.04
CA ARG A 121 -7.22 -0.33 -0.89
C ARG A 121 -6.02 0.34 -0.23
N MET A 122 -6.16 0.79 1.01
CA MET A 122 -5.06 1.38 1.77
C MET A 122 -3.94 0.37 2.00
N ALA A 123 -4.26 -0.82 2.48
CA ALA A 123 -3.27 -1.88 2.70
C ALA A 123 -2.60 -2.33 1.39
N ARG A 124 -3.34 -2.39 0.28
CA ARG A 124 -2.80 -2.68 -1.05
C ARG A 124 -1.80 -1.62 -1.49
N MET A 125 -2.16 -0.35 -1.37
CA MET A 125 -1.26 0.77 -1.70
C MET A 125 0.03 0.72 -0.89
N GLU A 126 -0.04 0.47 0.42
CA GLU A 126 1.13 0.38 1.30
C GLU A 126 2.09 -0.75 0.88
N ILE A 127 1.57 -1.94 0.58
CA ILE A 127 2.36 -3.09 0.15
C ILE A 127 3.01 -2.85 -1.22
N LEU A 128 2.27 -2.26 -2.16
CA LEU A 128 2.81 -1.96 -3.49
C LEU A 128 3.83 -0.81 -3.45
N LEU A 129 3.63 0.19 -2.59
CA LEU A 129 4.61 1.23 -2.34
C LEU A 129 5.90 0.64 -1.75
N GLU A 130 5.80 -0.26 -0.77
CA GLU A 130 6.96 -0.96 -0.23
C GLU A 130 7.72 -1.71 -1.31
N ALA A 131 7.02 -2.42 -2.20
CA ALA A 131 7.62 -3.10 -3.33
C ALA A 131 8.33 -2.13 -4.27
N GLN A 132 7.69 -1.01 -4.61
CA GLN A 132 8.26 0.02 -5.48
C GLN A 132 9.52 0.65 -4.87
N LEU A 133 9.50 1.00 -3.59
CA LEU A 133 10.66 1.54 -2.89
C LEU A 133 11.81 0.53 -2.84
N THR A 134 11.52 -0.75 -2.64
CA THR A 134 12.53 -1.82 -2.64
C THR A 134 13.13 -2.02 -4.03
N LEU A 135 12.35 -1.90 -5.11
CA LEU A 135 12.85 -1.94 -6.48
C LEU A 135 13.74 -0.74 -6.80
N VAL A 136 13.39 0.47 -6.34
CA VAL A 136 14.22 1.68 -6.47
C VAL A 136 15.57 1.49 -5.77
N ASP A 137 15.55 0.96 -4.54
CA ASP A 137 16.79 0.69 -3.81
C ASP A 137 17.65 -0.37 -4.53
N LEU A 138 17.03 -1.42 -5.06
CA LEU A 138 17.75 -2.44 -5.81
C LEU A 138 18.39 -1.88 -7.10
N ALA A 139 17.68 -1.03 -7.83
CA ALA A 139 18.23 -0.35 -9.01
C ALA A 139 19.44 0.52 -8.66
N TYR A 140 19.37 1.23 -7.53
CA TYR A 140 20.52 1.99 -7.02
C TYR A 140 21.72 1.09 -6.73
N TYR A 141 21.53 -0.01 -6.00
CA TYR A 141 22.65 -0.91 -5.69
C TYR A 141 23.18 -1.67 -6.91
N ASN A 142 22.36 -1.92 -7.91
CA ASN A 142 22.82 -2.47 -9.18
C ASN A 142 23.72 -1.47 -9.91
N ALA A 143 23.32 -0.19 -9.98
CA ALA A 143 24.14 0.86 -10.58
C ALA A 143 25.46 1.05 -9.83
N LEU A 144 25.41 1.04 -8.50
CA LEU A 144 26.60 1.15 -7.67
C LEU A 144 27.54 -0.06 -7.82
N ALA A 145 27.00 -1.28 -7.93
CA ALA A 145 27.79 -2.49 -8.20
C ALA A 145 28.48 -2.44 -9.56
N ALA A 146 27.77 -2.00 -10.59
CA ALA A 146 28.35 -1.88 -11.94
C ALA A 146 29.49 -0.84 -12.00
N GLU A 147 29.34 0.25 -11.25
CA GLU A 147 30.39 1.26 -11.12
C GLU A 147 31.58 0.75 -10.31
N LEU A 148 31.31 0.05 -9.21
CA LEU A 148 32.39 -0.50 -8.37
C LEU A 148 33.20 -1.58 -9.11
N ASP A 149 32.58 -2.39 -9.96
CA ASP A 149 33.30 -3.36 -10.80
C ASP A 149 34.32 -2.65 -11.72
N ARG A 150 33.97 -1.50 -12.31
CA ARG A 150 34.90 -0.67 -13.08
C ARG A 150 36.05 -0.14 -12.23
N ARG A 151 35.76 0.36 -11.02
CA ARG A 151 36.78 0.86 -10.05
C ARG A 151 37.72 -0.26 -9.62
N LEU A 152 37.21 -1.44 -9.32
CA LEU A 152 37.98 -2.62 -8.98
C LEU A 152 38.92 -3.05 -10.12
N GLY A 153 38.39 -3.12 -11.35
CA GLY A 153 39.18 -3.42 -12.52
C GLY A 153 40.31 -2.43 -12.73
N HIS A 154 40.07 -1.16 -12.45
CA HIS A 154 41.10 -0.11 -12.51
C HIS A 154 42.08 -0.21 -11.36
N ALA A 155 41.66 -0.35 -10.12
CA ALA A 155 42.53 -0.48 -8.95
C ALA A 155 43.46 -1.68 -9.05
N ARG A 156 42.99 -2.84 -9.55
CA ARG A 156 43.81 -4.04 -9.78
C ARG A 156 44.95 -3.76 -10.78
N ARG A 157 44.71 -3.01 -11.87
CA ARG A 157 45.72 -2.60 -12.81
C ARG A 157 46.79 -1.68 -12.17
N VAL A 158 46.35 -0.74 -11.33
CA VAL A 158 47.27 0.17 -10.61
C VAL A 158 48.14 -0.61 -9.61
N VAL A 159 47.57 -1.58 -8.89
CA VAL A 159 48.37 -2.46 -7.99
C VAL A 159 49.42 -3.22 -8.75
N GLU A 160 49.09 -3.81 -9.89
CA GLU A 160 50.04 -4.59 -10.74
C GLU A 160 51.14 -3.70 -11.27
N ALA A 161 50.83 -2.48 -11.73
CA ALA A 161 51.81 -1.51 -12.17
C ALA A 161 52.75 -1.08 -11.04
N GLU A 162 52.24 -0.76 -9.85
CA GLU A 162 53.03 -0.39 -8.67
C GLU A 162 53.89 -1.55 -8.16
N HIS A 163 53.39 -2.79 -8.25
CA HIS A 163 54.22 -3.99 -7.93
C HIS A 163 55.45 -4.12 -8.85
N THR A 164 55.26 -3.95 -10.14
CA THR A 164 56.33 -3.97 -11.14
C THR A 164 57.35 -2.85 -10.88
N ARG A 165 56.87 -1.65 -10.52
CA ARG A 165 57.73 -0.49 -10.20
C ARG A 165 58.50 -0.72 -8.88
N LEU A 166 57.91 -1.40 -7.89
CA LEU A 166 58.62 -1.75 -6.64
C LEU A 166 59.72 -2.75 -6.90
N GLU A 167 59.47 -3.77 -7.76
CA GLU A 167 60.52 -4.74 -8.13
C GLU A 167 61.67 -4.12 -8.93
N SER A 168 61.42 -3.10 -9.76
CA SER A 168 62.45 -2.34 -10.48
C SER A 168 63.15 -1.30 -9.62
N GLY A 169 62.65 -1.00 -8.42
CA GLY A 169 63.16 0.03 -7.54
C GLY A 169 62.76 1.46 -7.91
N ASP A 170 61.72 1.61 -8.75
CA ASP A 170 61.18 2.89 -9.24
C ASP A 170 60.12 3.49 -8.31
N THR A 171 59.69 2.77 -7.29
CA THR A 171 58.76 3.22 -6.26
C THR A 171 59.16 2.68 -4.88
N ASP A 172 58.54 3.20 -3.83
CA ASP A 172 58.78 2.75 -2.44
C ASP A 172 57.67 1.83 -1.92
N ALA A 173 57.98 1.11 -0.86
CA ALA A 173 57.01 0.20 -0.20
C ALA A 173 55.77 0.92 0.37
N LEU A 174 55.89 2.22 0.73
CA LEU A 174 54.78 2.98 1.25
C LEU A 174 53.72 3.24 0.16
N SER A 175 54.17 3.65 -1.03
CA SER A 175 53.31 3.87 -2.17
C SER A 175 52.61 2.56 -2.59
N HIS A 176 53.30 1.45 -2.66
CA HIS A 176 52.73 0.14 -2.97
C HIS A 176 51.70 -0.29 -1.88
N ASN A 177 52.01 -0.11 -0.59
CA ASN A 177 51.07 -0.44 0.47
C ASN A 177 49.78 0.43 0.44
N ASN A 178 49.91 1.71 0.09
CA ASN A 178 48.74 2.59 -0.05
C ASN A 178 47.77 2.11 -1.15
N VAL A 179 48.29 1.65 -2.28
CA VAL A 179 47.48 1.12 -3.38
C VAL A 179 46.83 -0.20 -2.99
N LEU A 180 47.53 -1.08 -2.26
CA LEU A 180 46.93 -2.32 -1.71
C LEU A 180 45.80 -2.04 -0.72
N LEU A 181 45.97 -1.04 0.16
CA LEU A 181 44.90 -0.64 1.09
C LEU A 181 43.67 -0.06 0.35
N SER A 182 43.91 0.72 -0.70
CA SER A 182 42.81 1.22 -1.56
C SER A 182 42.06 0.07 -2.24
N LEU A 183 42.75 -0.92 -2.81
CA LEU A 183 42.11 -2.09 -3.40
C LEU A 183 41.30 -2.87 -2.35
N SER A 184 41.86 -3.12 -1.17
CA SER A 184 41.18 -3.84 -0.09
C SER A 184 39.92 -3.09 0.41
N ALA A 185 39.94 -1.76 0.39
CA ALA A 185 38.75 -0.95 0.73
C ALA A 185 37.63 -1.12 -0.32
N LEU A 186 37.98 -1.14 -1.61
CA LEU A 186 36.99 -1.38 -2.69
C LEU A 186 36.43 -2.81 -2.65
N GLU A 187 37.25 -3.82 -2.33
CA GLU A 187 36.79 -5.22 -2.18
C GLU A 187 35.85 -5.37 -0.97
N ALA A 188 36.10 -4.66 0.12
CA ALA A 188 35.19 -4.63 1.26
C ALA A 188 33.87 -3.95 0.92
N GLU A 189 33.90 -2.89 0.12
CA GLU A 189 32.69 -2.21 -0.37
C GLU A 189 31.88 -3.08 -1.35
N GLU A 190 32.55 -3.84 -2.23
CA GLU A 190 31.91 -4.85 -3.10
C GLU A 190 31.11 -5.86 -2.28
N ALA A 191 31.72 -6.42 -1.23
CA ALA A 191 31.05 -7.39 -0.36
C ALA A 191 29.83 -6.76 0.36
N ARG A 192 29.94 -5.48 0.76
CA ARG A 192 28.84 -4.74 1.37
C ARG A 192 27.68 -4.53 0.39
N ILE A 193 27.94 -4.09 -0.82
CA ILE A 193 26.94 -3.86 -1.86
C ILE A 193 26.25 -5.18 -2.25
N GLU A 194 27.00 -6.26 -2.40
CA GLU A 194 26.43 -7.57 -2.71
C GLU A 194 25.51 -8.06 -1.58
N MET A 195 25.90 -7.85 -0.31
CA MET A 195 25.06 -8.16 0.83
C MET A 195 23.73 -7.38 0.78
N GLU A 196 23.75 -6.07 0.54
CA GLU A 196 22.55 -5.23 0.47
C GLU A 196 21.63 -5.65 -0.70
N ARG A 197 22.21 -5.94 -1.87
CA ARG A 197 21.45 -6.47 -3.02
C ARG A 197 20.73 -7.77 -2.68
N ASN A 198 21.42 -8.70 -2.02
CA ASN A 198 20.84 -9.98 -1.61
C ASN A 198 19.70 -9.80 -0.59
N VAL A 199 19.82 -8.85 0.34
CA VAL A 199 18.75 -8.49 1.29
C VAL A 199 17.52 -7.95 0.55
N LEU A 200 17.70 -7.05 -0.41
CA LEU A 200 16.60 -6.48 -1.19
C LEU A 200 15.92 -7.54 -2.08
N ILE A 201 16.69 -8.41 -2.73
CA ILE A 201 16.17 -9.53 -3.52
C ILE A 201 15.36 -10.49 -2.64
N ALA A 202 15.85 -10.81 -1.44
CA ALA A 202 15.11 -11.63 -0.48
C ALA A 202 13.81 -10.94 -0.05
N ARG A 203 13.82 -9.61 0.16
CA ARG A 203 12.61 -8.83 0.48
C ARG A 203 11.59 -8.87 -0.65
N LEU A 204 12.01 -8.64 -1.89
CA LEU A 204 11.16 -8.73 -3.07
C LEU A 204 10.60 -10.15 -3.27
N THR A 205 11.41 -11.17 -3.04
CA THR A 205 10.97 -12.57 -3.07
C THR A 205 9.88 -12.84 -2.03
N ALA A 206 10.04 -12.33 -0.82
CA ALA A 206 9.03 -12.45 0.23
C ALA A 206 7.72 -11.72 -0.16
N LEU A 207 7.83 -10.49 -0.70
CA LEU A 207 6.68 -9.73 -1.19
C LEU A 207 5.98 -10.43 -2.37
N ASN A 208 6.70 -11.19 -3.18
CA ASN A 208 6.17 -11.98 -4.30
C ASN A 208 5.72 -13.40 -3.89
N GLY A 209 5.35 -13.60 -2.63
CA GLY A 209 4.83 -14.88 -2.14
C GLY A 209 5.86 -16.02 -2.09
N GLY A 210 7.15 -15.70 -1.95
CA GLY A 210 8.25 -16.65 -1.88
C GLY A 210 8.79 -17.08 -3.25
N VAL A 211 8.30 -16.50 -4.34
CA VAL A 211 8.77 -16.78 -5.71
C VAL A 211 9.75 -15.68 -6.13
N THR A 212 10.91 -16.06 -6.62
CA THR A 212 11.90 -15.09 -7.14
C THR A 212 11.36 -14.34 -8.36
N LEU A 213 11.69 -13.08 -8.46
CA LEU A 213 11.39 -12.24 -9.62
C LEU A 213 12.50 -12.37 -10.65
N ASP A 214 12.15 -12.33 -11.94
CA ASP A 214 13.11 -12.40 -13.03
C ASP A 214 13.66 -11.00 -13.37
N ASN A 215 14.83 -10.93 -14.00
CA ASN A 215 15.43 -9.70 -14.53
C ASN A 215 15.71 -8.60 -13.47
N LEU A 216 15.89 -8.95 -12.21
CA LEU A 216 16.22 -7.99 -11.16
C LEU A 216 17.61 -7.37 -11.33
N GLU A 217 18.54 -8.09 -11.97
CA GLU A 217 19.90 -7.62 -12.27
C GLU A 217 19.94 -6.56 -13.38
N SER A 218 18.92 -6.54 -14.24
CA SER A 218 18.79 -5.57 -15.34
C SER A 218 18.01 -4.31 -14.96
N LEU A 219 17.68 -4.14 -13.68
CA LEU A 219 17.16 -2.87 -13.17
C LEU A 219 18.34 -1.90 -13.07
N ASP A 220 18.53 -1.13 -14.13
CA ASP A 220 19.57 -0.11 -14.18
C ASP A 220 19.16 1.17 -13.45
N ALA A 221 20.12 2.09 -13.31
CA ALA A 221 19.90 3.39 -12.68
C ALA A 221 18.69 4.11 -13.30
N LEU A 222 17.91 4.73 -12.43
CA LEU A 222 16.72 5.51 -12.80
C LEU A 222 17.19 6.81 -13.47
N GLU A 223 17.32 6.79 -14.79
CA GLU A 223 17.91 7.91 -15.56
C GLU A 223 16.99 9.11 -15.68
N ASN A 224 15.67 8.91 -15.63
CA ASN A 224 14.69 9.96 -15.87
C ASN A 224 14.36 10.73 -14.60
N LEU A 225 14.86 11.96 -14.50
CA LEU A 225 14.43 12.91 -13.51
C LEU A 225 13.30 13.78 -14.11
N GLU A 226 12.05 13.39 -13.87
CA GLU A 226 10.90 14.21 -14.24
C GLU A 226 10.86 15.46 -13.38
N SER A 227 10.81 16.64 -14.01
CA SER A 227 10.73 17.90 -13.28
C SER A 227 9.29 18.21 -12.88
N LEU A 228 9.08 18.47 -11.60
CA LEU A 228 7.83 19.01 -11.05
C LEU A 228 7.80 20.55 -11.02
N ASP A 229 8.76 21.22 -11.62
CA ASP A 229 8.91 22.68 -11.51
C ASP A 229 7.71 23.45 -12.06
N ASN A 230 7.05 22.92 -13.09
CA ASN A 230 5.89 23.52 -13.74
C ASN A 230 4.55 23.10 -13.11
N LEU A 231 4.55 22.21 -12.10
CA LEU A 231 3.33 21.77 -11.45
C LEU A 231 3.02 22.68 -10.25
N ASP A 232 1.77 23.17 -10.22
CA ASP A 232 1.21 23.83 -9.05
C ASP A 232 0.72 22.78 -8.05
N PHE A 233 1.15 22.90 -6.79
CA PHE A 233 0.75 21.97 -5.73
C PHE A 233 -0.77 21.86 -5.60
N SER A 234 -1.50 22.99 -5.70
CA SER A 234 -2.94 22.99 -5.47
C SER A 234 -3.70 22.18 -6.53
N SER A 235 -3.30 22.31 -7.79
CA SER A 235 -3.91 21.54 -8.90
C SER A 235 -3.53 20.07 -8.84
N TRP A 236 -2.27 19.76 -8.51
CA TRP A 236 -1.80 18.39 -8.35
C TRP A 236 -2.47 17.69 -7.15
N TYR A 237 -2.57 18.41 -6.00
CA TYR A 237 -3.22 17.85 -4.80
C TYR A 237 -4.72 17.60 -5.00
N ALA A 238 -5.41 18.46 -5.75
CA ALA A 238 -6.83 18.25 -6.05
C ALA A 238 -7.09 16.95 -6.83
N GLU A 239 -6.17 16.54 -7.71
CA GLU A 239 -6.23 15.26 -8.40
C GLU A 239 -5.96 14.10 -7.43
N ALA A 240 -4.88 14.20 -6.65
CA ALA A 240 -4.51 13.19 -5.67
C ALA A 240 -5.61 12.97 -4.61
N GLU A 241 -6.19 14.06 -4.09
CA GLU A 241 -7.25 14.03 -3.06
C GLU A 241 -8.46 13.18 -3.48
N ALA A 242 -8.81 13.17 -4.76
CA ALA A 242 -9.93 12.39 -5.27
C ALA A 242 -9.69 10.87 -5.21
N HIS A 243 -8.43 10.45 -5.10
CA HIS A 243 -8.02 9.04 -5.18
C HIS A 243 -7.34 8.50 -3.90
N LEU A 244 -7.11 9.38 -2.88
CA LEU A 244 -6.45 8.99 -1.63
C LEU A 244 -7.30 8.01 -0.81
N PRO A 245 -6.87 6.74 -0.61
CA PRO A 245 -7.65 5.76 0.16
C PRO A 245 -7.84 6.16 1.62
N GLN A 246 -6.85 6.83 2.24
CA GLN A 246 -6.93 7.30 3.63
C GLN A 246 -8.07 8.29 3.83
N LEU A 247 -8.26 9.19 2.87
CA LEU A 247 -9.34 10.18 2.92
C LEU A 247 -10.69 9.52 2.62
N ALA A 248 -10.74 8.62 1.66
CA ALA A 248 -11.93 7.84 1.35
C ALA A 248 -12.37 7.01 2.56
N GLN A 249 -11.44 6.36 3.28
CA GLN A 249 -11.70 5.63 4.51
C GLN A 249 -12.28 6.53 5.61
N ALA A 250 -11.68 7.71 5.84
CA ALA A 250 -12.17 8.64 6.87
C ALA A 250 -13.58 9.17 6.55
N ARG A 251 -13.86 9.51 5.29
CA ARG A 251 -15.20 9.90 4.81
C ARG A 251 -16.20 8.75 4.98
N GLN A 252 -15.80 7.54 4.60
CA GLN A 252 -16.67 6.36 4.69
C GLN A 252 -16.98 5.98 6.14
N LEU A 253 -16.02 6.15 7.08
CA LEU A 253 -16.25 5.95 8.49
C LEU A 253 -17.32 6.93 9.03
N SER A 254 -17.30 8.18 8.59
CA SER A 254 -18.32 9.18 8.95
C SER A 254 -19.71 8.75 8.45
N GLU A 255 -19.81 8.22 7.22
CA GLU A 255 -21.07 7.69 6.67
C GLU A 255 -21.58 6.46 7.44
N VAL A 256 -20.68 5.55 7.84
CA VAL A 256 -21.04 4.42 8.71
C VAL A 256 -21.63 4.92 10.02
N ARG A 257 -20.99 5.89 10.70
CA ARG A 257 -21.47 6.44 11.96
C ARG A 257 -22.80 7.21 11.80
N SER A 258 -23.01 7.88 10.68
CA SER A 258 -24.29 8.49 10.32
C SER A 258 -25.40 7.44 10.19
N GLY A 259 -25.13 6.36 9.46
CA GLY A 259 -26.06 5.23 9.33
C GLY A 259 -26.37 4.55 10.67
N GLU A 260 -25.36 4.35 11.52
CA GLU A 260 -25.53 3.80 12.87
C GLU A 260 -26.42 4.70 13.76
N LEU A 261 -26.25 6.02 13.69
CA LEU A 261 -27.11 6.96 14.39
C LEU A 261 -28.58 6.83 13.95
N ASP A 262 -28.80 6.72 12.64
CA ASP A 262 -30.15 6.57 12.08
C ASP A 262 -30.75 5.20 12.46
N LEU A 263 -29.97 4.15 12.48
CA LEU A 263 -30.37 2.83 12.96
C LEU A 263 -30.79 2.87 14.45
N VAL A 264 -29.99 3.53 15.29
CA VAL A 264 -30.27 3.67 16.72
C VAL A 264 -31.54 4.49 16.92
N LYS A 265 -31.79 5.54 16.14
CA LYS A 265 -33.09 6.28 16.18
C LYS A 265 -34.25 5.38 15.76
N ALA A 266 -34.10 4.58 14.69
CA ALA A 266 -35.14 3.67 14.23
C ALA A 266 -35.43 2.56 15.23
N SER A 267 -34.44 2.12 16.03
CA SER A 267 -34.59 1.08 17.06
C SER A 267 -35.47 1.52 18.27
N HIS A 268 -35.93 2.79 18.33
CA HIS A 268 -36.95 3.24 19.27
C HIS A 268 -38.37 2.88 18.84
N LEU A 269 -38.54 2.46 17.58
CA LEU A 269 -39.85 2.01 17.10
C LEU A 269 -40.21 0.67 17.72
N PRO A 270 -41.51 0.41 17.96
CA PRO A 270 -41.95 -0.89 18.48
C PRO A 270 -41.61 -2.03 17.52
N SER A 271 -41.26 -3.19 18.04
CA SER A 271 -41.18 -4.43 17.26
C SER A 271 -42.48 -5.23 17.41
N LEU A 272 -42.79 -6.00 16.39
CA LEU A 272 -43.98 -6.84 16.33
C LEU A 272 -43.55 -8.32 16.46
N SER A 273 -44.44 -9.12 17.08
CA SER A 273 -44.28 -10.58 17.06
C SER A 273 -45.62 -11.24 16.71
N ALA A 274 -45.53 -12.33 15.94
CA ALA A 274 -46.65 -13.19 15.62
C ALA A 274 -46.36 -14.57 16.19
N THR A 275 -47.27 -15.09 17.01
CA THR A 275 -47.12 -16.41 17.65
C THR A 275 -48.27 -17.30 17.25
N TYR A 276 -48.00 -18.48 16.73
CA TYR A 276 -48.95 -19.56 16.58
C TYR A 276 -48.90 -20.43 17.83
N ILE A 277 -50.07 -20.75 18.40
CA ILE A 277 -50.23 -21.54 19.62
C ILE A 277 -51.09 -22.75 19.31
N ASN A 278 -50.63 -23.93 19.73
CA ASN A 278 -51.40 -25.16 19.65
C ASN A 278 -51.35 -25.87 21.01
N GLU A 279 -52.51 -25.84 21.68
CA GLU A 279 -52.68 -26.46 22.99
C GLU A 279 -53.47 -27.78 22.87
N ARG A 280 -53.08 -28.77 23.65
CA ARG A 280 -53.73 -30.04 23.73
C ARG A 280 -53.85 -30.49 25.20
N HIS A 281 -55.07 -30.64 25.64
CA HIS A 281 -55.39 -31.22 26.94
C HIS A 281 -55.60 -32.70 26.82
N THR A 282 -55.17 -33.48 27.81
CA THR A 282 -55.35 -34.95 27.83
C THR A 282 -56.85 -35.31 27.91
N VAL A 283 -57.70 -34.43 28.40
CA VAL A 283 -59.19 -34.63 28.50
C VAL A 283 -59.91 -34.44 27.14
N GLY A 284 -59.15 -34.28 26.05
CA GLY A 284 -59.70 -34.31 24.67
C GLY A 284 -59.96 -32.95 24.04
N THR A 285 -59.73 -31.84 24.70
CA THR A 285 -59.86 -30.51 24.12
C THR A 285 -58.58 -30.11 23.41
N ARG A 286 -58.73 -29.58 22.21
CA ARG A 286 -57.62 -29.02 21.39
C ARG A 286 -57.97 -27.59 21.02
N SER A 287 -57.06 -26.69 21.36
CA SER A 287 -57.21 -25.27 21.06
C SER A 287 -56.06 -24.82 20.11
N GLN A 288 -56.40 -24.03 19.13
CA GLN A 288 -55.43 -23.42 18.24
C GLN A 288 -55.68 -21.92 18.18
N GLY A 289 -54.63 -21.14 18.23
CA GLY A 289 -54.75 -19.69 18.24
C GLY A 289 -53.57 -18.98 17.58
N VAL A 290 -53.76 -17.71 17.31
CA VAL A 290 -52.71 -16.79 16.86
C VAL A 290 -52.69 -15.63 17.85
N ALA A 291 -51.51 -15.30 18.35
CA ALA A 291 -51.29 -14.11 19.17
C ALA A 291 -50.40 -13.11 18.45
N VAL A 292 -50.68 -11.83 18.63
CA VAL A 292 -49.82 -10.73 18.15
C VAL A 292 -49.32 -9.98 19.35
N GLY A 293 -47.99 -9.83 19.43
CA GLY A 293 -47.32 -9.08 20.48
C GLY A 293 -46.69 -7.81 19.92
N VAL A 294 -46.62 -6.77 20.75
CA VAL A 294 -45.93 -5.51 20.46
C VAL A 294 -44.94 -5.25 21.60
N SER A 295 -43.68 -5.14 21.27
CA SER A 295 -42.61 -4.77 22.22
C SER A 295 -42.26 -3.30 22.07
N ILE A 296 -42.41 -2.50 23.10
CA ILE A 296 -42.13 -1.06 23.13
C ILE A 296 -40.86 -0.83 23.96
N PRO A 297 -39.75 -0.37 23.38
CA PRO A 297 -38.48 -0.18 24.09
C PRO A 297 -38.48 1.10 24.92
N LEU A 298 -39.00 1.07 26.15
CA LEU A 298 -39.11 2.24 27.03
C LEU A 298 -37.76 2.65 27.66
N TRP A 299 -36.89 1.69 27.98
CA TRP A 299 -35.63 1.93 28.71
C TRP A 299 -34.38 1.44 27.97
N ALA A 300 -34.49 0.51 27.04
CA ALA A 300 -33.40 -0.14 26.38
C ALA A 300 -32.49 0.82 25.59
N ASN A 301 -33.02 1.95 25.14
CA ASN A 301 -32.35 2.92 24.27
C ASN A 301 -31.85 4.18 25.00
N LYS A 302 -31.89 4.19 26.36
CA LYS A 302 -31.40 5.33 27.15
C LYS A 302 -29.91 5.57 26.84
N ASN A 303 -29.55 6.81 26.49
CA ASN A 303 -28.24 7.27 26.11
C ASN A 303 -27.71 6.72 24.75
N ARG A 304 -28.31 5.71 24.11
CA ARG A 304 -27.84 5.16 22.84
C ARG A 304 -27.76 6.21 21.71
N VAL A 305 -28.82 7.02 21.56
CA VAL A 305 -28.83 8.11 20.55
C VAL A 305 -27.76 9.15 20.85
N ARG A 306 -27.58 9.50 22.14
CA ARG A 306 -26.54 10.47 22.52
C ARG A 306 -25.13 9.91 22.22
N SER A 307 -24.89 8.65 22.55
CA SER A 307 -23.63 7.96 22.24
C SER A 307 -23.35 7.91 20.73
N ALA A 308 -24.33 7.47 19.94
CA ALA A 308 -24.18 7.41 18.48
C ALA A 308 -23.95 8.80 17.85
N ARG A 309 -24.65 9.84 18.37
CA ARG A 309 -24.40 11.22 17.91
C ARG A 309 -23.00 11.70 18.23
N THR A 310 -22.50 11.41 19.44
CA THR A 310 -21.13 11.78 19.82
C THR A 310 -20.09 10.99 19.00
N ALA A 311 -20.37 9.72 18.69
CA ALA A 311 -19.52 8.91 17.82
C ALA A 311 -19.46 9.46 16.38
N LEU A 312 -20.59 9.95 15.85
CA LEU A 312 -20.61 10.64 14.55
C LEU A 312 -19.77 11.93 14.60
N GLN A 313 -19.98 12.77 15.62
CA GLN A 313 -19.19 14.01 15.78
C GLN A 313 -17.68 13.73 15.90
N ALA A 314 -17.30 12.63 16.57
CA ALA A 314 -15.91 12.21 16.65
C ALA A 314 -15.35 11.78 15.27
N ALA A 315 -16.14 11.04 14.47
CA ALA A 315 -15.73 10.63 13.12
C ALA A 315 -15.61 11.84 12.17
N GLU A 316 -16.53 12.80 12.23
CA GLU A 316 -16.46 14.05 11.45
C GLU A 316 -15.23 14.91 11.83
N ALA A 317 -14.91 14.99 13.12
CA ALA A 317 -13.71 15.68 13.59
C ALA A 317 -12.43 14.94 13.14
N GLN A 318 -12.43 13.61 13.20
CA GLN A 318 -11.32 12.80 12.71
C GLN A 318 -11.13 12.91 11.19
N GLN A 319 -12.22 12.96 10.42
CA GLN A 319 -12.16 13.21 8.98
C GLN A 319 -11.47 14.55 8.70
N THR A 320 -11.87 15.62 9.37
CA THR A 320 -11.26 16.95 9.21
C THR A 320 -9.77 16.95 9.57
N ASP A 321 -9.40 16.25 10.65
CA ASP A 321 -8.01 16.10 11.06
C ASP A 321 -7.17 15.34 10.01
N VAL A 322 -7.69 14.23 9.47
CA VAL A 322 -7.06 13.45 8.40
C VAL A 322 -6.87 14.31 7.14
N GLU A 323 -7.88 15.10 6.74
CA GLU A 323 -7.78 16.03 5.59
C GLU A 323 -6.63 17.03 5.77
N LEU A 324 -6.52 17.63 6.93
CA LEU A 324 -5.45 18.60 7.23
C LEU A 324 -4.07 17.93 7.28
N GLN A 325 -3.95 16.78 7.94
CA GLN A 325 -2.70 16.05 8.06
C GLN A 325 -2.20 15.56 6.70
N LEU A 326 -3.07 14.97 5.88
CA LEU A 326 -2.72 14.50 4.54
C LEU A 326 -2.27 15.67 3.66
N ARG A 327 -3.03 16.77 3.63
CA ARG A 327 -2.63 17.94 2.84
C ARG A 327 -1.25 18.44 3.25
N SER A 328 -1.00 18.57 4.55
CA SER A 328 0.32 19.01 5.06
C SER A 328 1.43 18.02 4.72
N ALA A 329 1.18 16.72 4.85
CA ALA A 329 2.17 15.68 4.51
C ALA A 329 2.50 15.69 3.01
N PHE A 330 1.49 15.82 2.15
CA PHE A 330 1.70 15.93 0.70
C PHE A 330 2.42 17.21 0.28
N GLU A 331 2.14 18.35 0.92
CA GLU A 331 2.84 19.60 0.66
C GLU A 331 4.33 19.52 1.04
N GLN A 332 4.62 18.86 2.18
CA GLN A 332 6.00 18.59 2.61
C GLN A 332 6.72 17.68 1.63
N GLU A 333 6.09 16.58 1.22
CA GLU A 333 6.70 15.60 0.31
C GLU A 333 6.87 16.21 -1.10
N PHE A 334 5.90 16.99 -1.59
CA PHE A 334 6.02 17.72 -2.85
C PHE A 334 7.20 18.71 -2.86
N THR A 335 7.38 19.44 -1.76
CA THR A 335 8.52 20.33 -1.58
C THR A 335 9.83 19.56 -1.53
N ARG A 336 9.83 18.42 -0.84
CA ARG A 336 10.98 17.52 -0.74
C ARG A 336 11.40 16.96 -2.10
N VAL A 337 10.45 16.49 -2.91
CA VAL A 337 10.71 15.99 -4.27
C VAL A 337 11.36 17.06 -5.13
N LYS A 338 10.85 18.31 -5.10
CA LYS A 338 11.48 19.44 -5.82
C LYS A 338 12.92 19.71 -5.37
N GLY A 339 13.15 19.69 -4.06
CA GLY A 339 14.51 19.87 -3.51
C GLY A 339 15.46 18.75 -3.91
N LEU A 340 15.01 17.50 -3.86
CA LEU A 340 15.81 16.33 -4.25
C LEU A 340 16.09 16.34 -5.77
N HIS A 341 15.10 16.67 -6.60
CA HIS A 341 15.30 16.86 -8.03
C HIS A 341 16.41 17.88 -8.33
N HIS A 342 16.32 19.06 -7.69
CA HIS A 342 17.35 20.09 -7.86
C HIS A 342 18.73 19.59 -7.44
N THR A 343 18.84 18.89 -6.32
CA THR A 343 20.10 18.32 -5.81
C THR A 343 20.68 17.29 -6.77
N ALA A 344 19.86 16.36 -7.28
CA ALA A 344 20.27 15.35 -8.26
C ALA A 344 20.79 16.01 -9.54
N MET A 345 20.09 17.02 -10.04
CA MET A 345 20.52 17.78 -11.23
C MET A 345 21.84 18.52 -11.03
N LEU A 346 22.11 19.02 -9.83
CA LEU A 346 23.40 19.68 -9.52
C LEU A 346 24.56 18.66 -9.55
N TYR A 347 24.39 17.48 -8.97
CA TYR A 347 25.41 16.43 -9.00
C TYR A 347 25.68 15.94 -10.43
N ARG A 348 24.62 15.66 -11.21
CA ARG A 348 24.75 15.22 -12.60
C ARG A 348 25.51 16.25 -13.45
N ARG A 349 25.11 17.53 -13.34
CA ARG A 349 25.83 18.63 -14.05
C ARG A 349 27.30 18.72 -13.65
N ALA A 350 27.61 18.60 -12.36
CA ALA A 350 28.99 18.66 -11.89
C ALA A 350 29.83 17.49 -12.47
N LEU A 351 29.27 16.27 -12.56
CA LEU A 351 29.93 15.12 -13.17
C LEU A 351 30.13 15.28 -14.67
N ASP A 352 29.14 15.84 -15.38
CA ASP A 352 29.24 16.10 -16.83
C ASP A 352 30.31 17.16 -17.15
N GLU A 353 30.37 18.23 -16.36
CA GLU A 353 31.28 19.35 -16.57
C GLU A 353 32.72 19.05 -16.09
N ALA A 354 32.89 18.21 -15.07
CA ALA A 354 34.17 17.99 -14.37
C ALA A 354 34.66 16.53 -14.47
N ASN A 355 34.35 15.79 -15.54
CA ASN A 355 34.85 14.44 -15.72
C ASN A 355 36.35 14.46 -16.09
N ASN A 356 37.20 14.38 -15.06
CA ASN A 356 38.66 14.44 -15.20
C ASN A 356 39.32 13.04 -15.17
N THR A 357 38.56 11.95 -15.18
CA THR A 357 39.10 10.59 -15.01
C THR A 357 40.17 10.23 -16.05
N ALA A 358 39.90 10.48 -17.32
CA ALA A 358 40.85 10.23 -18.40
C ALA A 358 42.10 11.15 -18.35
N LEU A 359 41.94 12.39 -17.86
CA LEU A 359 43.06 13.32 -17.68
C LEU A 359 43.96 12.90 -16.53
N LEU A 360 43.39 12.43 -15.42
CA LEU A 360 44.12 11.91 -14.26
C LEU A 360 44.90 10.65 -14.63
N GLU A 361 44.28 9.69 -15.35
CA GLU A 361 44.92 8.47 -15.80
C GLU A 361 46.12 8.81 -16.71
N LYS A 362 45.89 9.67 -17.70
CA LYS A 362 46.98 10.12 -18.62
C LYS A 362 48.12 10.84 -17.90
N ALA A 363 47.79 11.74 -16.95
CA ALA A 363 48.82 12.47 -16.19
C ALA A 363 49.64 11.56 -15.29
N MET A 364 49.06 10.51 -14.74
CA MET A 364 49.77 9.49 -14.00
C MET A 364 50.67 8.65 -14.92
N ASP A 365 50.16 8.17 -16.05
CA ASP A 365 50.90 7.37 -17.01
C ASP A 365 52.13 8.13 -17.61
N GLU A 366 51.97 9.42 -17.84
CA GLU A 366 53.03 10.31 -18.32
C GLU A 366 53.97 10.80 -17.20
N GLY A 367 53.71 10.42 -15.94
CA GLY A 367 54.53 10.78 -14.79
C GLY A 367 54.39 12.25 -14.33
N PHE A 368 53.37 12.99 -14.76
CA PHE A 368 53.12 14.35 -14.31
C PHE A 368 52.56 14.45 -12.91
N ILE A 369 51.88 13.40 -12.43
CA ILE A 369 51.39 13.28 -11.08
C ILE A 369 51.83 11.96 -10.48
N SER A 370 51.99 11.93 -9.15
CA SER A 370 52.24 10.71 -8.42
C SER A 370 51.00 9.84 -8.33
N VAL A 371 51.19 8.55 -8.04
CA VAL A 371 50.07 7.60 -7.78
C VAL A 371 49.19 8.07 -6.64
N LEU A 372 49.77 8.68 -5.60
CA LEU A 372 49.00 9.25 -4.48
C LEU A 372 48.09 10.41 -4.91
N GLU A 373 48.62 11.34 -5.71
CA GLU A 373 47.84 12.46 -6.26
C GLU A 373 46.74 11.97 -7.21
N TYR A 374 47.04 10.92 -8.00
CA TYR A 374 46.04 10.24 -8.81
C TYR A 374 44.91 9.63 -7.95
N LEU A 375 45.26 8.84 -6.92
CA LEU A 375 44.26 8.23 -6.04
C LEU A 375 43.37 9.28 -5.35
N GLN A 376 43.94 10.40 -4.88
CA GLN A 376 43.17 11.49 -4.29
C GLN A 376 42.23 12.16 -5.31
N GLY A 377 42.68 12.36 -6.54
CA GLY A 377 41.88 12.95 -7.62
C GLY A 377 40.71 12.07 -8.04
N ILE A 378 40.97 10.77 -8.18
CA ILE A 378 39.93 9.81 -8.60
C ILE A 378 38.92 9.51 -7.50
N GLU A 379 39.35 9.50 -6.21
CA GLU A 379 38.48 9.35 -5.06
C GLU A 379 37.45 10.49 -4.98
N LEU A 380 37.86 11.73 -5.25
CA LEU A 380 36.93 12.86 -5.31
C LEU A 380 35.86 12.67 -6.37
N TYR A 381 36.23 12.19 -7.56
CA TYR A 381 35.28 11.91 -8.64
C TYR A 381 34.31 10.80 -8.24
N TYR A 382 34.80 9.72 -7.64
CA TYR A 382 33.98 8.60 -7.18
C TYR A 382 33.03 8.99 -6.04
N ASP A 383 33.47 9.83 -5.09
CA ASP A 383 32.57 10.37 -4.03
C ASP A 383 31.40 11.18 -4.64
N TYR A 384 31.69 12.02 -5.66
CA TYR A 384 30.64 12.76 -6.34
C TYR A 384 29.68 11.86 -7.12
N LEU A 385 30.19 10.79 -7.75
CA LEU A 385 29.37 9.83 -8.47
C LEU A 385 28.46 9.05 -7.51
N ASP A 386 28.97 8.61 -6.38
CA ASP A 386 28.19 7.93 -5.35
C ASP A 386 27.10 8.84 -4.77
N ARG A 387 27.40 10.11 -4.55
CA ARG A 387 26.42 11.14 -4.14
C ARG A 387 25.37 11.38 -5.20
N SER A 388 25.75 11.37 -6.49
CA SER A 388 24.79 11.50 -7.59
C SER A 388 23.81 10.33 -7.63
N LEU A 389 24.31 9.10 -7.58
CA LEU A 389 23.48 7.88 -7.56
C LEU A 389 22.56 7.86 -6.31
N SER A 390 23.08 8.28 -5.15
CA SER A 390 22.28 8.41 -3.94
C SER A 390 21.20 9.47 -4.06
N ALA A 391 21.49 10.63 -4.65
CA ALA A 391 20.53 11.71 -4.86
C ALA A 391 19.42 11.28 -5.84
N ASP A 392 19.78 10.55 -6.90
CA ASP A 392 18.82 9.98 -7.84
C ASP A 392 17.88 8.98 -7.16
N ARG A 393 18.42 8.05 -6.36
CA ARG A 393 17.62 7.13 -5.54
C ARG A 393 16.67 7.89 -4.62
N ASP A 394 17.17 8.87 -3.88
CA ASP A 394 16.38 9.61 -2.89
C ASP A 394 15.24 10.40 -3.57
N TYR A 395 15.50 10.97 -4.76
CA TYR A 395 14.48 11.58 -5.59
C TYR A 395 13.40 10.58 -6.00
N HIS A 396 13.77 9.43 -6.56
CA HIS A 396 12.81 8.43 -7.02
C HIS A 396 12.01 7.80 -5.87
N ARG A 397 12.61 7.63 -4.70
CA ARG A 397 11.89 7.19 -3.49
C ARG A 397 10.85 8.22 -3.04
N ALA A 398 11.22 9.50 -3.00
CA ALA A 398 10.31 10.57 -2.64
C ALA A 398 9.18 10.72 -3.67
N LEU A 399 9.50 10.61 -4.97
CA LEU A 399 8.51 10.64 -6.05
C LEU A 399 7.54 9.46 -5.95
N ALA A 400 8.03 8.23 -5.73
CA ALA A 400 7.20 7.05 -5.54
C ALA A 400 6.26 7.20 -4.33
N THR A 401 6.75 7.79 -3.23
CA THR A 401 5.94 8.08 -2.05
C THR A 401 4.85 9.12 -2.35
N LEU A 402 5.22 10.20 -3.07
CA LEU A 402 4.30 11.26 -3.46
C LEU A 402 3.19 10.75 -4.39
N GLU A 403 3.51 9.81 -5.28
CA GLU A 403 2.60 9.26 -6.29
C GLU A 403 1.96 7.93 -5.89
N ALA A 404 2.14 7.46 -4.64
CA ALA A 404 1.63 6.19 -4.14
C ALA A 404 0.11 6.02 -4.35
N TRP A 405 -0.65 7.12 -4.38
CA TRP A 405 -2.09 7.11 -4.64
C TRP A 405 -2.47 6.62 -6.05
N LYS A 406 -1.52 6.51 -6.97
CA LYS A 406 -1.71 5.95 -8.33
C LYS A 406 -1.63 4.41 -8.36
N LEU A 407 -1.12 3.80 -7.29
CA LEU A 407 -1.02 2.35 -7.14
C LEU A 407 -2.38 1.74 -6.78
#